data_0a99b7f03103bed9c488243805fccad9
#
_entry.id   0a99b7f03103bed9c488243805fccad9
#
_cell.length_a   1.000
_cell.length_b   1.000
_cell.length_c   1.000
_cell.angle_alpha   90.00
_cell.angle_beta   90.00
_cell.angle_gamma   90.00
#
_symmetry.space_group_name_H-M   'P 1'
#
loop_
_entity.id
_entity.type
_entity.pdbx_description
1 polymer ?
#
loop_
_entity_poly.entity_id
_entity_poly.type
_entity_poly.pdbx_seq_one_letter_code
_entity_poly.pdbx_strand_id
1 'polypeptide(L)'
;MANTFQLEIIATDRVFFRGECEHLVITAIDGLLGIMAGHEPLVTVLPTGELKYMVDGKWLYAAISEGFIQVMPDKAIILADSCELPEEIDIKRAEEARQRAEELMKQKQSIKEYYQTQAALNRAINRLKVSQKHFK
;
A
#
# COMPACT_ATOMS: atom_id res chain seq x y z
N MET A 1 12.41 23.39 -12.75
CA MET A 1 12.58 22.57 -11.54
C MET A 1 11.26 21.89 -11.19
N ALA A 2 11.34 20.61 -10.87
CA ALA A 2 10.16 19.89 -10.43
C ALA A 2 9.75 20.39 -9.04
N ASN A 3 8.45 20.60 -8.83
CA ASN A 3 7.93 20.86 -7.49
C ASN A 3 7.89 19.55 -6.73
N THR A 4 8.45 19.55 -5.54
CA THR A 4 8.48 18.37 -4.68
C THR A 4 7.80 18.66 -3.36
N PHE A 5 7.43 17.58 -2.68
CA PHE A 5 6.96 17.61 -1.30
C PHE A 5 7.66 16.51 -0.53
N GLN A 6 7.69 16.65 0.77
CA GLN A 6 8.31 15.65 1.63
C GLN A 6 7.36 14.47 1.79
N LEU A 7 7.84 13.26 1.50
CA LEU A 7 7.06 12.03 1.67
C LEU A 7 7.70 11.17 2.74
N GLU A 8 6.89 10.71 3.70
CA GLU A 8 7.28 9.71 4.67
C GLU A 8 6.30 8.55 4.59
N ILE A 9 6.84 7.34 4.43
CA ILE A 9 6.06 6.11 4.46
C ILE A 9 6.59 5.28 5.62
N ILE A 10 5.76 5.09 6.63
CA ILE A 10 6.15 4.42 7.87
C ILE A 10 5.29 3.18 8.05
N ALA A 11 5.94 2.03 8.17
CA ALA A 11 5.29 0.77 8.51
C ALA A 11 5.54 0.47 9.98
N THR A 12 4.83 -0.51 10.54
CA THR A 12 4.96 -0.85 11.96
C THR A 12 6.37 -1.28 12.36
N ASP A 13 7.12 -1.86 11.43
CA ASP A 13 8.45 -2.43 11.69
C ASP A 13 9.60 -1.56 11.17
N ARG A 14 9.32 -0.51 10.39
CA ARG A 14 10.40 0.29 9.80
C ARG A 14 9.87 1.58 9.15
N VAL A 15 10.79 2.51 8.94
CA VAL A 15 10.57 3.62 8.03
C VAL A 15 10.87 3.09 6.64
N PHE A 16 9.85 2.96 5.80
CA PHE A 16 9.98 2.40 4.45
C PHE A 16 10.63 3.40 3.50
N PHE A 17 10.20 4.65 3.55
CA PHE A 17 10.73 5.71 2.70
C PHE A 17 10.63 7.06 3.41
N ARG A 18 11.64 7.90 3.21
CA ARG A 18 11.64 9.28 3.65
C ARG A 18 12.46 10.09 2.67
N GLY A 19 11.85 11.07 2.04
CA GLY A 19 12.55 11.90 1.07
C GLY A 19 11.61 12.75 0.25
N GLU A 20 12.17 13.43 -0.74
CA GLU A 20 11.41 14.28 -1.64
C GLU A 20 10.71 13.44 -2.70
N CYS A 21 9.47 13.80 -3.00
CA CYS A 21 8.62 13.10 -3.94
C CYS A 21 7.99 14.12 -4.89
N GLU A 22 7.90 13.77 -6.15
CA GLU A 22 7.30 14.64 -7.17
C GLU A 22 5.83 14.36 -7.35
N HIS A 23 5.42 13.10 -7.24
CA HIS A 23 4.05 12.68 -7.48
C HIS A 23 3.79 11.39 -6.70
N LEU A 24 2.71 11.34 -5.96
CA LEU A 24 2.29 10.16 -5.22
C LEU A 24 0.90 9.75 -5.69
N VAL A 25 0.73 8.47 -5.98
CA VAL A 25 -0.59 7.92 -6.30
C VAL A 25 -0.91 6.83 -5.31
N ILE A 26 -2.02 6.98 -4.62
CA ILE A 26 -2.50 6.02 -3.62
C ILE A 26 -3.80 5.38 -4.09
N THR A 27 -4.07 4.19 -3.55
CA THR A 27 -5.37 3.55 -3.71
C THR A 27 -6.22 3.97 -2.52
N ALA A 28 -7.26 4.75 -2.77
CA ALA A 28 -8.23 5.15 -1.75
C ALA A 28 -9.46 4.25 -1.86
N ILE A 29 -10.41 4.43 -0.93
CA ILE A 29 -11.62 3.60 -0.89
C ILE A 29 -12.42 3.71 -2.19
N ASP A 30 -12.48 4.91 -2.76
CA ASP A 30 -13.29 5.22 -3.94
C ASP A 30 -12.48 5.34 -5.23
N GLY A 31 -11.24 4.88 -5.23
CA GLY A 31 -10.40 4.86 -6.43
C GLY A 31 -9.01 5.43 -6.20
N LEU A 32 -8.30 5.69 -7.29
CA LEU A 32 -6.94 6.23 -7.23
C LEU A 32 -6.97 7.73 -6.93
N LEU A 33 -6.05 8.18 -6.11
CA LEU A 33 -5.87 9.59 -5.77
C LEU A 33 -4.44 10.01 -6.02
N GLY A 34 -4.25 11.01 -6.86
CA GLY A 34 -2.94 11.60 -7.14
C GLY A 34 -2.67 12.78 -6.23
N ILE A 35 -1.45 12.85 -5.71
CA ILE A 35 -1.01 13.89 -4.79
C ILE A 35 0.27 14.52 -5.34
N MET A 36 0.27 15.84 -5.44
CA MET A 36 1.42 16.62 -5.88
C MET A 36 1.66 17.76 -4.89
N ALA A 37 2.76 18.46 -5.04
CA ALA A 37 3.08 19.60 -4.17
C ALA A 37 1.93 20.62 -4.19
N GLY A 38 1.60 21.17 -3.03
CA GLY A 38 0.51 22.14 -2.90
C GLY A 38 -0.88 21.52 -2.77
N HIS A 39 -0.97 20.21 -2.63
CA HIS A 39 -2.27 19.54 -2.45
C HIS A 39 -2.97 20.05 -1.19
N GLU A 40 -4.29 20.16 -1.25
CA GLU A 40 -5.09 20.56 -0.09
C GLU A 40 -4.93 19.55 1.06
N PRO A 41 -4.99 20.01 2.30
CA PRO A 41 -4.92 19.10 3.45
C PRO A 41 -6.00 18.03 3.38
N LEU A 42 -5.58 16.79 3.66
CA LEU A 42 -6.45 15.62 3.56
C LEU A 42 -5.99 14.57 4.55
N VAL A 43 -6.93 13.91 5.22
CA VAL A 43 -6.68 12.69 5.99
C VAL A 43 -7.66 11.65 5.50
N THR A 44 -7.17 10.49 5.09
CA THR A 44 -8.05 9.42 4.64
C THR A 44 -7.44 8.05 4.94
N VAL A 45 -8.31 7.05 5.00
CA VAL A 45 -7.95 5.65 5.22
C VAL A 45 -7.42 5.07 3.90
N LEU A 46 -6.39 4.23 4.02
CA LEU A 46 -5.85 3.49 2.89
C LEU A 46 -6.21 2.02 3.04
N PRO A 47 -6.99 1.45 2.12
CA PRO A 47 -7.17 0.00 2.09
C PRO A 47 -5.90 -0.68 1.59
N THR A 48 -5.82 -1.98 1.75
CA THR A 48 -4.76 -2.79 1.14
C THR A 48 -4.72 -2.50 -0.35
N GLY A 49 -3.56 -2.16 -0.87
CA GLY A 49 -3.41 -1.82 -2.28
C GLY A 49 -1.99 -1.50 -2.67
N GLU A 50 -1.87 -0.98 -3.87
CA GLU A 50 -0.60 -0.53 -4.43
C GLU A 50 -0.47 0.97 -4.24
N LEU A 51 0.74 1.42 -3.94
CA LEU A 51 1.05 2.83 -4.08
C LEU A 51 2.22 2.98 -5.04
N LYS A 52 2.26 4.12 -5.73
CA LYS A 52 3.40 4.47 -6.55
C LYS A 52 3.79 5.92 -6.27
N TYR A 53 5.08 6.18 -6.32
CA TYR A 53 5.60 7.50 -6.02
C TYR A 53 6.79 7.79 -6.92
N MET A 54 6.92 9.04 -7.34
CA MET A 54 7.96 9.46 -8.27
C MET A 54 9.08 10.15 -7.53
N VAL A 55 10.29 9.63 -7.67
CA VAL A 55 11.52 10.19 -7.09
C VAL A 55 12.53 10.32 -8.21
N ASP A 56 13.06 11.52 -8.40
CA ASP A 56 14.05 11.82 -9.44
C ASP A 56 13.59 11.36 -10.84
N GLY A 57 12.32 11.62 -11.14
CA GLY A 57 11.73 11.30 -12.43
C GLY A 57 11.39 9.83 -12.66
N LYS A 58 11.59 8.97 -11.65
CA LYS A 58 11.32 7.54 -11.76
C LYS A 58 10.18 7.12 -10.86
N TRP A 59 9.28 6.31 -11.38
CA TRP A 59 8.22 5.71 -10.60
C TRP A 59 8.74 4.55 -9.78
N LEU A 60 8.43 4.57 -8.49
CA LEU A 60 8.68 3.47 -7.55
C LEU A 60 7.35 2.93 -7.08
N TYR A 61 7.31 1.65 -6.74
CA TYR A 61 6.08 0.94 -6.41
C TYR A 61 6.20 0.22 -5.09
N ALA A 62 5.09 0.11 -4.38
CA ALA A 62 5.05 -0.63 -3.12
C ALA A 62 3.68 -1.27 -2.92
N ALA A 63 3.67 -2.39 -2.23
CA ALA A 63 2.45 -3.02 -1.74
C ALA A 63 2.26 -2.60 -0.29
N ILE A 64 1.12 -2.01 0.02
CA ILE A 64 0.78 -1.67 1.40
C ILE A 64 -0.41 -2.50 1.87
N SER A 65 -0.40 -2.88 3.12
CA SER A 65 -1.60 -3.29 3.82
C SER A 65 -2.17 -2.09 4.53
N GLU A 66 -3.37 -2.20 5.01
CA GLU A 66 -4.19 -1.12 5.57
C GLU A 66 -3.42 -0.07 6.36
N GLY A 67 -3.87 1.18 6.22
CA GLY A 67 -3.27 2.30 6.92
C GLY A 67 -4.05 3.58 6.70
N PHE A 68 -3.36 4.69 6.81
CA PHE A 68 -3.95 6.00 6.51
C PHE A 68 -2.87 6.97 6.05
N ILE A 69 -3.31 8.05 5.43
CA ILE A 69 -2.43 9.09 4.93
C ILE A 69 -2.90 10.45 5.45
N GLN A 70 -1.94 11.28 5.81
CA GLN A 70 -2.15 12.68 6.11
C GLN A 70 -1.40 13.51 5.07
N VAL A 71 -2.12 14.34 4.35
CA VAL A 71 -1.55 15.20 3.31
C VAL A 71 -1.61 16.65 3.76
N MET A 72 -0.51 17.36 3.58
CA MET A 72 -0.39 18.78 3.77
C MET A 72 0.23 19.38 2.51
N PRO A 73 0.18 20.73 2.29
CA PRO A 73 0.68 21.29 1.03
C PRO A 73 2.13 20.97 0.69
N ASP A 74 2.99 20.79 1.69
CA ASP A 74 4.42 20.54 1.52
C ASP A 74 4.87 19.14 1.96
N LYS A 75 3.95 18.32 2.47
CA LYS A 75 4.31 17.05 3.11
C LYS A 75 3.16 16.04 3.05
N ALA A 76 3.51 14.78 2.94
CA ALA A 76 2.56 13.68 3.08
C ALA A 76 3.18 12.60 3.96
N ILE A 77 2.38 12.05 4.88
CA ILE A 77 2.80 10.97 5.78
C ILE A 77 1.84 9.81 5.61
N ILE A 78 2.40 8.64 5.29
CA ILE A 78 1.64 7.39 5.22
C ILE A 78 2.05 6.52 6.39
N LEU A 79 1.06 6.06 7.15
CA LEU A 79 1.25 5.06 8.20
C LEU A 79 0.51 3.82 7.76
N ALA A 80 1.23 2.72 7.58
CA ALA A 80 0.67 1.46 7.09
C ALA A 80 1.06 0.32 8.02
N ASP A 81 0.22 -0.69 8.06
CA ASP A 81 0.51 -1.89 8.85
C ASP A 81 1.75 -2.59 8.29
N SER A 82 1.84 -2.71 6.97
CA SER A 82 3.07 -3.18 6.30
C SER A 82 3.25 -2.47 4.97
N CYS A 83 4.50 -2.40 4.53
CA CYS A 83 4.86 -1.82 3.24
C CYS A 83 6.05 -2.58 2.69
N GLU A 84 5.93 -3.06 1.45
CA GLU A 84 6.95 -3.90 0.82
C GLU A 84 7.24 -3.45 -0.60
N LEU A 85 8.52 -3.46 -0.97
CA LEU A 85 8.92 -3.32 -2.37
C LEU A 85 8.51 -4.56 -3.15
N PRO A 86 8.23 -4.45 -4.46
CA PRO A 86 7.86 -5.63 -5.25
C PRO A 86 8.87 -6.77 -5.15
N GLU A 87 10.16 -6.45 -5.15
CA GLU A 87 11.25 -7.44 -5.06
C GLU A 87 11.40 -8.05 -3.66
N GLU A 88 10.85 -7.41 -2.62
CA GLU A 88 10.88 -7.95 -1.26
C GLU A 88 9.78 -8.97 -1.01
N ILE A 89 8.77 -9.04 -1.87
CA ILE A 89 7.62 -9.90 -1.67
C ILE A 89 8.00 -11.36 -1.88
N ASP A 90 7.77 -12.17 -0.85
CA ASP A 90 7.93 -13.62 -0.93
C ASP A 90 6.70 -14.21 -1.63
N ILE A 91 6.85 -14.46 -2.93
CA ILE A 91 5.76 -14.94 -3.79
C ILE A 91 5.20 -16.28 -3.31
N LYS A 92 6.09 -17.20 -2.93
CA LYS A 92 5.67 -18.52 -2.45
C LYS A 92 4.82 -18.41 -1.18
N ARG A 93 5.27 -17.59 -0.24
CA ARG A 93 4.55 -17.38 1.02
C ARG A 93 3.22 -16.67 0.78
N ALA A 94 3.18 -15.69 -0.13
CA ALA A 94 1.96 -15.00 -0.49
C ALA A 94 0.95 -15.96 -1.15
N GLU A 95 1.41 -16.86 -2.03
CA GLU A 95 0.57 -17.86 -2.66
C GLU A 95 0.01 -18.85 -1.64
N GLU A 96 0.84 -19.31 -0.70
CA GLU A 96 0.40 -20.19 0.38
C GLU A 96 -0.64 -19.49 1.27
N ALA A 97 -0.42 -18.22 1.59
CA ALA A 97 -1.37 -17.44 2.39
C ALA A 97 -2.71 -17.27 1.66
N ARG A 98 -2.67 -17.04 0.35
CA ARG A 98 -3.87 -16.94 -0.47
C ARG A 98 -4.66 -18.25 -0.45
N GLN A 99 -3.97 -19.37 -0.64
CA GLN A 99 -4.61 -20.69 -0.62
C GLN A 99 -5.25 -21.00 0.74
N ARG A 100 -4.56 -20.70 1.84
CA ARG A 100 -5.11 -20.89 3.19
C ARG A 100 -6.36 -20.06 3.41
N ALA A 101 -6.32 -18.80 3.00
CA ALA A 101 -7.47 -17.91 3.16
C ALA A 101 -8.66 -18.36 2.31
N GLU A 102 -8.42 -18.79 1.08
CA GLU A 102 -9.47 -19.33 0.21
C GLU A 102 -10.13 -20.57 0.81
N GLU A 103 -9.32 -21.47 1.40
CA GLU A 103 -9.83 -22.66 2.08
C GLU A 103 -10.69 -22.28 3.29
N LEU A 104 -10.23 -21.32 4.10
CA LEU A 104 -10.97 -20.86 5.26
C LEU A 104 -12.29 -20.18 4.87
N MET A 105 -12.33 -19.49 3.74
CA MET A 105 -13.55 -18.84 3.25
C MET A 105 -14.64 -19.84 2.90
N LYS A 106 -14.28 -21.09 2.59
CA LYS A 106 -15.23 -22.15 2.29
C LYS A 106 -15.83 -22.79 3.54
N GLN A 107 -15.25 -22.50 4.71
CA GLN A 107 -15.70 -23.10 5.97
C GLN A 107 -16.69 -22.18 6.67
N LYS A 108 -17.53 -22.78 7.53
CA LYS A 108 -18.45 -22.03 8.35
C LYS A 108 -17.65 -21.28 9.42
N GLN A 109 -17.78 -19.96 9.44
CA GLN A 109 -17.05 -19.10 10.35
C GLN A 109 -17.97 -18.11 11.05
N SER A 110 -17.53 -17.59 12.19
CA SER A 110 -18.18 -16.42 12.80
C SER A 110 -17.98 -15.21 11.88
N ILE A 111 -18.80 -14.17 12.08
CA ILE A 111 -18.67 -12.93 11.31
C ILE A 111 -17.28 -12.32 11.44
N LYS A 112 -16.75 -12.33 12.69
CA LYS A 112 -15.40 -11.81 12.95
C LYS A 112 -14.32 -12.58 12.19
N GLU A 113 -14.39 -13.91 12.23
CA GLU A 113 -13.44 -14.77 11.53
C GLU A 113 -13.52 -14.58 10.01
N TYR A 114 -14.72 -14.44 9.49
CA TYR A 114 -14.95 -14.17 8.08
C TYR A 114 -14.22 -12.89 7.62
N TYR A 115 -14.39 -11.79 8.35
CA TYR A 115 -13.76 -10.53 8.00
C TYR A 115 -12.24 -10.58 8.15
N GLN A 116 -11.74 -11.28 9.15
CA GLN A 116 -10.29 -11.46 9.32
C GLN A 116 -9.70 -12.27 8.15
N THR A 117 -10.38 -13.33 7.74
CA THR A 117 -9.95 -14.17 6.62
C THR A 117 -10.01 -13.38 5.31
N GLN A 118 -11.07 -12.59 5.11
CA GLN A 118 -11.21 -11.74 3.94
C GLN A 118 -10.06 -10.72 3.84
N ALA A 119 -9.68 -10.10 4.95
CA ALA A 119 -8.57 -9.16 4.99
C ALA A 119 -7.25 -9.85 4.66
N ALA A 120 -7.02 -11.06 5.21
CA ALA A 120 -5.82 -11.84 4.91
C ALA A 120 -5.75 -12.21 3.43
N LEU A 121 -6.87 -12.59 2.84
CA LEU A 121 -6.97 -12.91 1.41
C LEU A 121 -6.63 -11.68 0.57
N ASN A 122 -7.19 -10.52 0.91
CA ASN A 122 -6.93 -9.28 0.19
C ASN A 122 -5.45 -8.91 0.23
N ARG A 123 -4.79 -9.06 1.37
CA ARG A 123 -3.35 -8.78 1.49
C ARG A 123 -2.52 -9.72 0.61
N ALA A 124 -2.85 -11.01 0.60
CA ALA A 124 -2.13 -12.00 -0.21
C ALA A 124 -2.30 -11.72 -1.71
N ILE A 125 -3.53 -11.47 -2.15
CA ILE A 125 -3.83 -11.13 -3.55
C ILE A 125 -3.09 -9.86 -3.98
N ASN A 126 -3.08 -8.85 -3.11
CA ASN A 126 -2.39 -7.59 -3.40
C ASN A 126 -0.89 -7.80 -3.58
N ARG A 127 -0.26 -8.57 -2.69
CA ARG A 127 1.17 -8.88 -2.81
C ARG A 127 1.48 -9.58 -4.13
N LEU A 128 0.66 -10.57 -4.51
CA LEU A 128 0.85 -11.28 -5.77
C LEU A 128 0.70 -10.36 -6.97
N LYS A 129 -0.30 -9.49 -6.97
CA LYS A 129 -0.51 -8.54 -8.06
C LYS A 129 0.66 -7.57 -8.21
N VAL A 130 1.11 -6.99 -7.13
CA VAL A 130 2.21 -6.02 -7.14
C VAL A 130 3.49 -6.69 -7.61
N SER A 131 3.78 -7.89 -7.12
CA SER A 131 4.94 -8.65 -7.51
C SER A 131 4.92 -8.98 -9.01
N GLN A 132 3.79 -9.48 -9.52
CA GLN A 132 3.65 -9.85 -10.93
C GLN A 132 3.77 -8.64 -11.87
N LYS A 133 3.23 -7.50 -11.44
CA LYS A 133 3.19 -6.30 -12.26
C LYS A 133 4.52 -5.57 -12.32
N HIS A 134 5.27 -5.54 -11.23
CA HIS A 134 6.44 -4.68 -11.07
C HIS A 134 7.76 -5.40 -10.86
N PHE A 135 7.74 -6.69 -10.63
CA PHE A 135 8.97 -7.48 -10.44
C PHE A 135 8.90 -8.72 -11.31
N LYS A 136 9.78 -8.74 -12.31
CA LYS A 136 9.89 -9.88 -13.25
C LYS A 136 11.27 -10.52 -13.13
#